data_fe45c634a83975aa58110836b1421d80
#
_entry.id   fe45c634a83975aa58110836b1421d80
#
_cell.length_a   1.000
_cell.length_b   1.000
_cell.length_c   1.000
_cell.angle_alpha   90.00
_cell.angle_beta   90.00
_cell.angle_gamma   90.00
#
_symmetry.space_group_name_H-M   'P 1'
#
loop_
_entity.id
_entity.type
_entity.pdbx_description
1 polymer ?
#
loop_
_entity_poly.entity_id
_entity_poly.type
_entity_poly.pdbx_seq_one_letter_code
_entity_poly.pdbx_strand_id
1 'polypeptide(L)'
;KAKELSQDKSLSIQLISYGRARAEKAHMAAAVSPAAEMALKNAGITVEDLKAVKTHNPFTVNDIVMGKVMNIPEAIFNNYGSSLIFGHPQGPTGARCTVELIAELLKVGGGYGLFAGCAAGDTAAALVVKVY
;
A
#
# COMPACT_ATOMS: atom_id res chain seq x y z
N LYS A 1 2.53 12.19 21.87
CA LYS A 1 1.09 12.49 21.88
C LYS A 1 0.26 11.33 21.31
N ALA A 2 0.56 10.77 20.10
CA ALA A 2 -0.19 9.61 19.57
C ALA A 2 -0.15 8.40 20.52
N LYS A 3 1.03 8.04 21.04
CA LYS A 3 1.18 6.99 22.07
C LYS A 3 0.40 7.27 23.36
N GLU A 4 0.29 8.52 23.76
CA GLU A 4 -0.45 8.93 24.98
C GLU A 4 -1.96 8.73 24.78
N LEU A 5 -2.45 8.92 23.56
CA LEU A 5 -3.86 8.77 23.18
C LEU A 5 -4.24 7.35 22.80
N SER A 6 -3.26 6.49 22.51
CA SER A 6 -3.51 5.09 22.13
C SER A 6 -4.14 4.33 23.32
N GLN A 7 -5.16 3.52 23.01
CA GLN A 7 -5.73 2.58 23.99
C GLN A 7 -4.76 1.44 24.33
N ASP A 8 -4.03 0.97 23.33
CA ASP A 8 -2.99 -0.04 23.50
C ASP A 8 -1.60 0.63 23.40
N LYS A 9 -0.91 0.71 24.53
CA LYS A 9 0.42 1.32 24.64
C LYS A 9 1.54 0.43 24.11
N SER A 10 1.28 -0.87 23.93
CA SER A 10 2.23 -1.83 23.37
C SER A 10 2.38 -1.68 21.85
N LEU A 11 1.35 -1.16 21.19
CA LEU A 11 1.34 -0.97 19.74
C LEU A 11 1.91 0.38 19.34
N SER A 12 2.75 0.36 18.31
CA SER A 12 3.23 1.56 17.63
C SER A 12 3.05 1.41 16.13
N ILE A 13 2.29 2.32 15.54
CA ILE A 13 2.02 2.35 14.10
C ILE A 13 2.59 3.65 13.56
N GLN A 14 3.44 3.56 12.53
CA GLN A 14 4.07 4.72 11.92
C GLN A 14 3.85 4.75 10.41
N LEU A 15 3.53 5.92 9.87
CA LEU A 15 3.69 6.23 8.46
C LEU A 15 5.16 6.59 8.25
N ILE A 16 5.90 5.71 7.57
CA ILE A 16 7.36 5.85 7.42
C ILE A 16 7.70 6.79 6.27
N SER A 17 7.07 6.58 5.13
CA SER A 17 7.34 7.35 3.92
C SER A 17 6.14 7.37 3.00
N TYR A 18 6.26 8.20 1.97
CA TYR A 18 5.33 8.20 0.85
C TYR A 18 6.08 8.37 -0.47
N GLY A 19 5.42 7.96 -1.55
CA GLY A 19 5.84 8.21 -2.91
C GLY A 19 4.67 8.64 -3.77
N ARG A 20 4.96 9.34 -4.85
CA ARG A 20 3.98 9.75 -5.86
C ARG A 20 4.61 9.68 -7.24
N ALA A 21 3.79 9.36 -8.23
CA ALA A 21 4.23 9.32 -9.62
C ALA A 21 3.09 9.71 -10.57
N ARG A 22 3.46 9.95 -11.81
CA ARG A 22 2.55 10.09 -12.93
C ARG A 22 3.06 9.26 -14.08
N ALA A 23 2.19 8.53 -14.75
CA ALA A 23 2.47 7.82 -15.99
C ALA A 23 2.08 8.68 -17.21
N GLU A 24 2.37 8.15 -18.39
CA GLU A 24 1.88 8.70 -19.65
C GLU A 24 0.35 8.67 -19.69
N LYS A 25 -0.21 9.55 -20.50
CA LYS A 25 -1.66 9.66 -20.68
C LYS A 25 -2.28 8.29 -21.05
N ALA A 26 -3.36 7.94 -20.37
CA ALA A 26 -4.09 6.68 -20.50
C ALA A 26 -3.32 5.43 -20.02
N HIS A 27 -2.27 5.59 -19.20
CA HIS A 27 -1.51 4.49 -18.59
C HIS A 27 -1.58 4.50 -17.07
N MET A 28 -2.75 4.77 -16.51
CA MET A 28 -2.96 4.97 -15.06
C MET A 28 -2.42 3.82 -14.19
N ALA A 29 -2.59 2.57 -14.62
CA ALA A 29 -2.08 1.42 -13.88
C ALA A 29 -0.55 1.41 -13.77
N ALA A 30 0.15 1.93 -14.76
CA ALA A 30 1.62 2.00 -14.77
C ALA A 30 2.19 3.02 -13.77
N ALA A 31 1.39 4.00 -13.31
CA ALA A 31 1.84 5.00 -12.34
C ALA A 31 2.09 4.40 -10.93
N VAL A 32 1.46 3.26 -10.61
CA VAL A 32 1.49 2.68 -9.26
C VAL A 32 2.88 2.20 -8.87
N SER A 33 3.56 1.48 -9.77
CA SER A 33 4.90 0.94 -9.50
C SER A 33 5.94 2.02 -9.19
N PRO A 34 6.13 3.07 -10.01
CA PRO A 34 7.11 4.12 -9.68
C PRO A 34 6.75 4.92 -8.42
N ALA A 35 5.45 5.05 -8.08
CA ALA A 35 5.07 5.65 -6.80
C ALA A 35 5.48 4.76 -5.62
N ALA A 36 5.28 3.44 -5.74
CA ALA A 36 5.69 2.46 -4.75
C ALA A 36 7.21 2.40 -4.58
N GLU A 37 7.96 2.34 -5.68
CA GLU A 37 9.44 2.38 -5.68
C GLU A 37 9.96 3.64 -4.97
N MET A 38 9.37 4.80 -5.25
CA MET A 38 9.72 6.05 -4.55
C MET A 38 9.47 5.94 -3.05
N ALA A 39 8.33 5.38 -2.63
CA ALA A 39 8.01 5.20 -1.21
C ALA A 39 9.00 4.27 -0.52
N LEU A 40 9.33 3.12 -1.13
CA LEU A 40 10.33 2.18 -0.62
C LEU A 40 11.71 2.81 -0.51
N LYS A 41 12.15 3.51 -1.55
CA LYS A 41 13.42 4.25 -1.55
C LYS A 41 13.47 5.29 -0.43
N ASN A 42 12.41 6.05 -0.22
CA ASN A 42 12.32 7.06 0.83
C ASN A 42 12.31 6.43 2.23
N ALA A 43 11.82 5.18 2.35
CA ALA A 43 11.87 4.40 3.58
C ALA A 43 13.22 3.72 3.84
N GLY A 44 14.09 3.64 2.82
CA GLY A 44 15.37 2.91 2.88
C GLY A 44 15.21 1.39 2.94
N ILE A 45 14.13 0.85 2.34
CA ILE A 45 13.81 -0.58 2.32
C ILE A 45 13.52 -1.05 0.90
N THR A 46 13.40 -2.37 0.74
CA THR A 46 13.08 -3.03 -0.53
C THR A 46 11.80 -3.86 -0.42
N VAL A 47 11.39 -4.52 -1.50
CA VAL A 47 10.20 -5.40 -1.51
C VAL A 47 10.37 -6.58 -0.55
N GLU A 48 11.59 -7.07 -0.40
CA GLU A 48 11.93 -8.21 0.47
C GLU A 48 11.70 -7.93 1.97
N ASP A 49 11.70 -6.64 2.36
CA ASP A 49 11.43 -6.23 3.74
C ASP A 49 9.94 -6.19 4.08
N LEU A 50 9.07 -6.28 3.06
CA LEU A 50 7.64 -6.15 3.23
C LEU A 50 7.01 -7.44 3.77
N LYS A 51 6.06 -7.30 4.68
CA LYS A 51 5.20 -8.38 5.20
C LYS A 51 3.81 -8.40 4.58
N ALA A 52 3.37 -7.28 4.04
CA ALA A 52 2.08 -7.14 3.38
C ALA A 52 2.10 -6.02 2.34
N VAL A 53 1.40 -6.23 1.24
CA VAL A 53 1.19 -5.23 0.19
C VAL A 53 -0.31 -5.12 -0.08
N LYS A 54 -0.81 -3.89 -0.06
CA LYS A 54 -2.22 -3.58 -0.33
C LYS A 54 -2.34 -2.58 -1.46
N THR A 55 -3.17 -2.87 -2.43
CA THR A 55 -3.51 -1.92 -3.50
C THR A 55 -4.99 -1.57 -3.45
N HIS A 56 -5.36 -0.44 -4.02
CA HIS A 56 -6.78 -0.11 -4.13
C HIS A 56 -7.47 -0.81 -5.31
N ASN A 57 -6.73 -1.45 -6.17
CA ASN A 57 -7.06 -2.30 -7.32
C ASN A 57 -8.54 -2.21 -7.84
N PRO A 58 -8.96 -1.10 -8.42
CA PRO A 58 -10.28 -1.00 -9.03
C PRO A 58 -10.43 -1.91 -10.26
N PHE A 59 -9.31 -2.30 -10.84
CA PHE A 59 -9.20 -3.22 -11.98
C PHE A 59 -8.10 -4.25 -11.72
N THR A 60 -8.30 -5.49 -12.16
CA THR A 60 -7.33 -6.59 -12.01
C THR A 60 -5.97 -6.26 -12.64
N VAL A 61 -5.94 -5.48 -13.71
CA VAL A 61 -4.69 -5.07 -14.38
C VAL A 61 -3.75 -4.30 -13.45
N ASN A 62 -4.26 -3.56 -12.47
CA ASN A 62 -3.42 -2.83 -11.51
C ASN A 62 -2.49 -3.77 -10.75
N ASP A 63 -3.03 -4.90 -10.26
CA ASP A 63 -2.26 -5.88 -9.50
C ASP A 63 -1.31 -6.68 -10.40
N ILE A 64 -1.77 -7.06 -11.60
CA ILE A 64 -0.94 -7.78 -12.58
C ILE A 64 0.28 -6.94 -12.96
N VAL A 65 0.09 -5.67 -13.28
CA VAL A 65 1.19 -4.77 -13.65
C VAL A 65 2.14 -4.58 -12.49
N MET A 66 1.64 -4.19 -11.31
CA MET A 66 2.47 -3.93 -10.14
C MET A 66 3.21 -5.20 -9.68
N GLY A 67 2.52 -6.34 -9.59
CA GLY A 67 3.12 -7.61 -9.18
C GLY A 67 4.27 -8.04 -10.09
N LYS A 68 4.09 -7.90 -11.42
CA LYS A 68 5.13 -8.24 -12.41
C LYS A 68 6.31 -7.25 -12.39
N VAL A 69 6.03 -5.95 -12.36
CA VAL A 69 7.08 -4.92 -12.43
C VAL A 69 7.95 -4.92 -11.18
N MET A 70 7.34 -5.12 -10.01
CA MET A 70 8.03 -5.04 -8.72
C MET A 70 8.41 -6.41 -8.14
N ASN A 71 8.08 -7.52 -8.82
CA ASN A 71 8.29 -8.89 -8.34
C ASN A 71 7.71 -9.13 -6.92
N ILE A 72 6.49 -8.63 -6.67
CA ILE A 72 5.84 -8.81 -5.38
C ILE A 72 5.37 -10.26 -5.23
N PRO A 73 5.78 -10.98 -4.15
CA PRO A 73 5.29 -12.32 -3.91
C PRO A 73 3.77 -12.35 -3.69
N GLU A 74 3.06 -13.27 -4.34
CA GLU A 74 1.60 -13.42 -4.20
C GLU A 74 1.18 -13.63 -2.73
N ALA A 75 2.01 -14.31 -1.95
CA ALA A 75 1.74 -14.61 -0.53
C ALA A 75 1.55 -13.38 0.37
N ILE A 76 2.03 -12.21 -0.05
CA ILE A 76 1.90 -10.96 0.72
C ILE A 76 1.03 -9.91 0.01
N PHE A 77 0.40 -10.27 -1.12
CA PHE A 77 -0.25 -9.32 -2.01
C PHE A 77 -1.77 -9.37 -1.91
N ASN A 78 -2.40 -8.30 -1.41
CA ASN A 78 -3.86 -8.15 -1.26
C ASN A 78 -4.56 -9.28 -0.49
N ASN A 79 -3.88 -9.89 0.48
CA ASN A 79 -4.51 -10.85 1.37
C ASN A 79 -5.71 -10.22 2.09
N TYR A 80 -6.69 -11.05 2.43
CA TYR A 80 -7.93 -10.65 3.12
C TYR A 80 -8.86 -9.71 2.34
N GLY A 81 -8.73 -9.68 1.01
CA GLY A 81 -9.62 -8.96 0.12
C GLY A 81 -9.07 -7.63 -0.39
N SER A 82 -9.84 -7.00 -1.26
CA SER A 82 -9.45 -5.82 -2.01
C SER A 82 -10.67 -5.08 -2.55
N SER A 83 -10.47 -4.02 -3.31
CA SER A 83 -11.58 -3.30 -3.97
C SER A 83 -12.32 -4.15 -5.00
N LEU A 84 -11.70 -5.18 -5.56
CA LEU A 84 -12.39 -6.13 -6.45
C LEU A 84 -13.48 -6.92 -5.73
N ILE A 85 -13.34 -7.09 -4.40
CA ILE A 85 -14.32 -7.82 -3.55
C ILE A 85 -15.26 -6.86 -2.84
N PHE A 86 -14.71 -5.80 -2.22
CA PHE A 86 -15.46 -4.91 -1.34
C PHE A 86 -15.96 -3.64 -2.02
N GLY A 87 -15.62 -3.43 -3.30
CA GLY A 87 -15.95 -2.23 -4.06
C GLY A 87 -14.94 -1.09 -3.87
N HIS A 88 -15.08 -0.09 -4.74
CA HIS A 88 -14.20 1.08 -4.79
C HIS A 88 -15.01 2.38 -4.60
N PRO A 89 -15.26 2.81 -3.37
CA PRO A 89 -16.03 4.04 -3.09
C PRO A 89 -15.22 5.33 -3.36
N GLN A 90 -14.13 5.25 -4.08
CA GLN A 90 -13.22 6.33 -4.49
C GLN A 90 -12.57 7.07 -3.31
N GLY A 91 -13.15 8.16 -2.81
CA GLY A 91 -12.59 9.00 -1.77
C GLY A 91 -12.03 8.23 -0.56
N PRO A 92 -12.80 7.38 0.12
CA PRO A 92 -12.34 6.67 1.32
C PRO A 92 -11.49 5.43 1.04
N THR A 93 -11.33 4.99 -0.22
CA THR A 93 -10.66 3.72 -0.54
C THR A 93 -9.22 3.66 -0.05
N GLY A 94 -8.44 4.73 -0.24
CA GLY A 94 -7.06 4.79 0.23
C GLY A 94 -6.94 4.64 1.74
N ALA A 95 -7.81 5.31 2.50
CA ALA A 95 -7.86 5.18 3.95
C ALA A 95 -8.25 3.76 4.37
N ARG A 96 -9.30 3.17 3.75
CA ARG A 96 -9.71 1.79 4.00
C ARG A 96 -8.56 0.80 3.77
N CYS A 97 -7.93 0.84 2.60
CA CYS A 97 -6.82 -0.06 2.27
C CYS A 97 -5.63 0.11 3.23
N THR A 98 -5.37 1.33 3.71
CA THR A 98 -4.33 1.58 4.71
C THR A 98 -4.69 0.94 6.06
N VAL A 99 -5.96 1.04 6.49
CA VAL A 99 -6.44 0.37 7.72
C VAL A 99 -6.38 -1.15 7.57
N GLU A 100 -6.79 -1.69 6.42
CA GLU A 100 -6.70 -3.13 6.12
C GLU A 100 -5.25 -3.61 6.14
N LEU A 101 -4.31 -2.83 5.58
CA LEU A 101 -2.88 -3.12 5.64
C LEU A 101 -2.36 -3.17 7.08
N ILE A 102 -2.73 -2.20 7.90
CA ILE A 102 -2.35 -2.16 9.33
C ILE A 102 -2.91 -3.39 10.05
N ALA A 103 -4.17 -3.74 9.82
CA ALA A 103 -4.81 -4.92 10.42
C ALA A 103 -4.11 -6.23 10.00
N GLU A 104 -3.68 -6.33 8.74
CA GLU A 104 -2.89 -7.45 8.25
C GLU A 104 -1.52 -7.53 8.94
N LEU A 105 -0.81 -6.41 9.02
CA LEU A 105 0.48 -6.35 9.72
C LEU A 105 0.36 -6.78 11.18
N LEU A 106 -0.69 -6.37 11.89
CA LEU A 106 -0.96 -6.81 13.26
C LEU A 106 -1.13 -8.33 13.34
N LYS A 107 -1.80 -8.96 12.37
CA LYS A 107 -2.00 -10.41 12.33
C LYS A 107 -0.71 -11.20 12.10
N VAL A 108 0.23 -10.65 11.33
CA VAL A 108 1.52 -11.31 11.01
C VAL A 108 2.64 -10.96 11.98
N GLY A 109 2.34 -10.26 13.08
CA GLY A 109 3.31 -9.95 14.13
C GLY A 109 4.11 -8.65 13.89
N GLY A 110 3.58 -7.75 13.08
CA GLY A 110 4.21 -6.46 12.77
C GLY A 110 5.12 -6.51 11.56
N GLY A 111 5.82 -5.40 11.30
CA GLY A 111 6.74 -5.25 10.18
C GLY A 111 6.35 -4.13 9.22
N TYR A 112 6.99 -4.08 8.07
CA TYR A 112 6.71 -3.11 7.02
C TYR A 112 5.58 -3.57 6.11
N GLY A 113 4.74 -2.63 5.73
CA GLY A 113 3.70 -2.82 4.72
C GLY A 113 3.68 -1.66 3.73
N LEU A 114 3.27 -1.97 2.51
CA LEU A 114 3.13 -1.02 1.41
C LEU A 114 1.67 -0.91 1.00
N PHE A 115 1.10 0.28 1.01
CA PHE A 115 -0.10 0.61 0.27
C PHE A 115 0.26 1.37 -1.00
N ALA A 116 -0.35 1.03 -2.13
CA ALA A 116 -0.22 1.76 -3.38
C ALA A 116 -1.54 1.85 -4.14
N GLY A 117 -1.78 2.99 -4.75
CA GLY A 117 -3.01 3.21 -5.51
C GLY A 117 -2.87 4.30 -6.56
N CYS A 118 -3.49 4.08 -7.72
CA CYS A 118 -3.62 5.11 -8.75
C CYS A 118 -4.77 6.06 -8.45
N ALA A 119 -4.74 7.21 -9.08
CA ALA A 119 -5.79 8.22 -9.05
C ALA A 119 -5.99 8.82 -10.44
N ALA A 120 -7.11 9.51 -10.62
CA ALA A 120 -7.43 10.15 -11.88
C ALA A 120 -6.29 11.05 -12.40
N GLY A 121 -6.16 11.15 -13.72
CA GLY A 121 -5.11 11.92 -14.38
C GLY A 121 -3.76 11.20 -14.44
N ASP A 122 -3.80 9.86 -14.49
CA ASP A 122 -2.62 8.99 -14.63
C ASP A 122 -1.60 9.19 -13.50
N THR A 123 -2.10 9.49 -12.31
CA THR A 123 -1.29 9.68 -11.11
C THR A 123 -1.40 8.49 -10.17
N ALA A 124 -0.45 8.36 -9.26
CA ALA A 124 -0.49 7.38 -8.19
C ALA A 124 0.19 7.90 -6.92
N ALA A 125 -0.18 7.32 -5.80
CA ALA A 125 0.49 7.52 -4.53
C ALA A 125 0.72 6.18 -3.83
N ALA A 126 1.75 6.13 -3.01
CA ALA A 126 2.07 4.98 -2.18
C ALA A 126 2.51 5.41 -0.79
N LEU A 127 2.26 4.56 0.20
CA LEU A 127 2.61 4.76 1.60
C LEU A 127 3.34 3.53 2.12
N VAL A 128 4.43 3.74 2.86
CA VAL A 128 5.05 2.70 3.68
C VAL A 128 4.62 2.90 5.13
N VAL A 129 4.06 1.84 5.71
CA VAL A 129 3.62 1.78 7.11
C VAL A 129 4.49 0.77 7.85
N LYS A 130 4.77 1.03 9.11
CA LYS A 130 5.40 0.05 10.00
C LYS A 130 4.56 -0.14 11.26
N VAL A 131 4.35 -1.40 11.63
CA VAL A 131 3.79 -1.83 12.92
C VAL A 131 4.91 -2.47 13.72
N TYR A 132 5.05 -2.04 15.01
CA TYR A 132 6.07 -2.54 15.94
C TYR A 132 5.43 -3.39 17.02
#